data_b6da4424d9b462a48eb4f808cc738f76
#
_entry.id   b6da4424d9b462a48eb4f808cc738f76
#
_cell.length_a   1.000
_cell.length_b   1.000
_cell.length_c   1.000
_cell.angle_alpha   90.00
_cell.angle_beta   90.00
_cell.angle_gamma   90.00
#
_symmetry.space_group_name_H-M   'P 1'
#
loop_
_entity.id
_entity.type
_entity.pdbx_description
1 polymer ?
#
loop_
_entity_poly.entity_id
_entity_poly.type
_entity_poly.pdbx_seq_one_letter_code
_entity_poly.pdbx_strand_id
1 'polypeptide(L)'
;METKRLIQSALLVSAFSSAAVFSAPSITPDPPIIGAKGYILMDYNTGQILVEKNAHQPLNPASLTKLMTAYVAGQEVNAGNIALDDQVTISQNAWAKNFPDSSKMFIEVGTSVSLMDLYRGLVVQSGNDASVAIAEHVAGSEGAFVGLMNNWAKRLGLNNTAYTNPHGLDSDGLFSTPYDIAVLSQAIIRDLPTIYPLYSETSFAYNGITQYNRNGLLRDRSLNVDGMKTGYTSGAGYSLATSATSGEMRLISVVMGSNSTKSRESESKQLLSYGFRFFDTVRASEQGKALSEPRLWMGQSDSLKVGTPADIYITLPKSDVDKVEAELVYDGDLVAPIKAGQVIGEVIYTVAGDPVAKSELTALESAEEGGIFKRILDWFKMLIASWL
;
A
#
# COMPACT_ATOMS: atom_id res chain seq x y z
N MET A 1 -62.99 -68.31 8.97
CA MET A 1 -63.22 -66.89 9.25
C MET A 1 -61.89 -66.25 9.54
N GLU A 2 -61.29 -65.68 8.51
CA GLU A 2 -59.95 -65.09 8.61
C GLU A 2 -60.15 -63.54 8.59
N THR A 3 -59.72 -62.86 9.62
CA THR A 3 -59.70 -61.43 9.75
C THR A 3 -58.39 -60.83 9.22
N LYS A 4 -58.43 -60.22 8.07
CA LYS A 4 -57.34 -59.41 7.51
C LYS A 4 -57.12 -58.15 8.31
N ARG A 5 -55.91 -57.96 8.90
CA ARG A 5 -55.46 -56.69 9.48
C ARG A 5 -54.83 -55.86 8.39
N LEU A 6 -55.41 -54.67 8.15
CA LEU A 6 -54.83 -53.60 7.33
C LEU A 6 -53.84 -52.83 8.20
N ILE A 7 -52.58 -52.81 7.77
CA ILE A 7 -51.54 -51.93 8.34
C ILE A 7 -51.54 -50.65 7.52
N GLN A 8 -52.01 -49.55 8.13
CA GLN A 8 -51.85 -48.20 7.57
C GLN A 8 -50.46 -47.65 7.96
N SER A 9 -49.58 -47.52 6.96
CA SER A 9 -48.29 -46.81 7.12
C SER A 9 -48.51 -45.32 6.98
N ALA A 10 -48.42 -44.60 8.08
CA ALA A 10 -48.41 -43.13 8.07
C ALA A 10 -47.00 -42.64 7.65
N LEU A 11 -46.92 -42.02 6.47
CA LEU A 11 -45.73 -41.26 6.04
C LEU A 11 -45.70 -39.92 6.80
N LEU A 12 -44.77 -39.76 7.73
CA LEU A 12 -44.44 -38.46 8.31
C LEU A 12 -43.57 -37.69 7.29
N VAL A 13 -44.17 -36.71 6.63
CA VAL A 13 -43.44 -35.72 5.83
C VAL A 13 -42.91 -34.66 6.80
N SER A 14 -41.62 -34.74 7.15
CA SER A 14 -40.93 -33.67 7.88
C SER A 14 -40.63 -32.50 6.92
N ALA A 15 -41.45 -31.46 7.00
CA ALA A 15 -41.15 -30.21 6.32
C ALA A 15 -39.99 -29.51 7.04
N PHE A 16 -38.79 -29.60 6.49
CA PHE A 16 -37.67 -28.70 6.85
C PHE A 16 -38.00 -27.32 6.35
N SER A 17 -38.49 -26.44 7.22
CA SER A 17 -38.54 -25.00 6.98
C SER A 17 -37.08 -24.48 7.03
N SER A 18 -36.44 -24.32 5.87
CA SER A 18 -35.23 -23.53 5.74
C SER A 18 -35.57 -22.08 6.09
N ALA A 19 -35.28 -21.69 7.32
CA ALA A 19 -35.27 -20.28 7.68
C ALA A 19 -34.17 -19.60 6.86
N ALA A 20 -34.57 -18.80 5.87
CA ALA A 20 -33.64 -17.91 5.19
C ALA A 20 -33.11 -16.93 6.27
N VAL A 21 -31.86 -17.11 6.66
CA VAL A 21 -31.15 -16.15 7.51
C VAL A 21 -30.89 -14.93 6.62
N PHE A 22 -31.78 -13.93 6.69
CA PHE A 22 -31.48 -12.63 6.13
C PHE A 22 -30.32 -12.05 6.95
N SER A 23 -29.12 -12.10 6.42
CA SER A 23 -28.02 -11.31 6.95
C SER A 23 -28.42 -9.84 6.85
N ALA A 24 -28.47 -9.15 7.98
CA ALA A 24 -28.70 -7.72 7.97
C ALA A 24 -27.60 -7.05 7.11
N PRO A 25 -27.94 -6.04 6.28
CA PRO A 25 -26.94 -5.34 5.50
C PRO A 25 -25.87 -4.79 6.45
N SER A 26 -24.60 -4.99 6.11
CA SER A 26 -23.48 -4.50 6.88
C SER A 26 -23.43 -2.97 6.76
N ILE A 27 -23.87 -2.27 7.80
CA ILE A 27 -23.82 -0.81 7.83
C ILE A 27 -22.47 -0.41 8.43
N THR A 28 -21.55 0.06 7.58
CA THR A 28 -20.35 0.76 8.05
C THR A 28 -20.77 2.14 8.56
N PRO A 29 -20.50 2.50 9.81
CA PRO A 29 -20.84 3.84 10.33
C PRO A 29 -20.14 4.94 9.55
N ASP A 30 -20.71 6.14 9.57
CA ASP A 30 -20.08 7.31 8.97
C ASP A 30 -18.66 7.54 9.52
N PRO A 31 -17.71 7.99 8.68
CA PRO A 31 -16.36 8.26 9.11
C PRO A 31 -16.30 9.43 10.11
N PRO A 32 -15.24 9.50 10.95
CA PRO A 32 -15.08 10.58 11.91
C PRO A 32 -14.94 11.93 11.22
N ILE A 33 -15.62 12.95 11.76
CA ILE A 33 -15.46 14.34 11.33
C ILE A 33 -14.21 14.90 12.03
N ILE A 34 -13.20 15.29 11.26
CA ILE A 34 -11.95 15.88 11.77
C ILE A 34 -11.76 17.30 11.24
N GLY A 35 -10.95 18.09 11.96
CA GLY A 35 -10.80 19.52 11.73
C GLY A 35 -9.72 19.92 10.71
N ALA A 36 -8.93 18.97 10.20
CA ALA A 36 -7.93 19.22 9.18
C ALA A 36 -8.54 19.83 7.89
N LYS A 37 -7.75 20.64 7.17
CA LYS A 37 -8.17 21.26 5.90
C LYS A 37 -8.43 20.20 4.82
N GLY A 38 -7.54 19.21 4.74
CA GLY A 38 -7.66 18.06 3.85
C GLY A 38 -7.10 16.80 4.51
N TYR A 39 -7.68 15.63 4.21
CA TYR A 39 -7.22 14.35 4.74
C TYR A 39 -7.63 13.18 3.86
N ILE A 40 -6.93 12.06 4.05
CA ILE A 40 -7.21 10.78 3.43
C ILE A 40 -6.84 9.63 4.37
N LEU A 41 -7.60 8.54 4.30
CA LEU A 41 -7.26 7.24 4.84
C LEU A 41 -7.28 6.24 3.68
N MET A 42 -6.17 5.61 3.40
CA MET A 42 -5.97 4.70 2.27
C MET A 42 -5.43 3.36 2.77
N ASP A 43 -5.94 2.26 2.23
CA ASP A 43 -5.32 0.95 2.40
C ASP A 43 -4.03 0.87 1.56
N TYR A 44 -2.97 0.40 2.17
CA TYR A 44 -1.66 0.29 1.52
C TYR A 44 -1.64 -0.75 0.41
N ASN A 45 -2.25 -1.94 0.64
CA ASN A 45 -2.13 -3.07 -0.27
C ASN A 45 -2.94 -2.85 -1.56
N THR A 46 -4.15 -2.28 -1.41
CA THR A 46 -5.10 -2.12 -2.52
C THR A 46 -5.11 -0.71 -3.12
N GLY A 47 -4.61 0.29 -2.38
CA GLY A 47 -4.76 1.69 -2.74
C GLY A 47 -6.19 2.22 -2.57
N GLN A 48 -7.10 1.42 -1.99
CA GLN A 48 -8.49 1.82 -1.78
C GLN A 48 -8.59 2.96 -0.77
N ILE A 49 -9.33 4.00 -1.15
CA ILE A 49 -9.63 5.14 -0.27
C ILE A 49 -10.81 4.77 0.61
N LEU A 50 -10.60 4.75 1.93
CA LEU A 50 -11.64 4.43 2.91
C LEU A 50 -12.35 5.67 3.41
N VAL A 51 -11.61 6.78 3.56
CA VAL A 51 -12.12 8.08 4.02
C VAL A 51 -11.34 9.19 3.35
N GLU A 52 -12.03 10.22 2.88
CA GLU A 52 -11.37 11.41 2.35
C GLU A 52 -12.19 12.70 2.56
N LYS A 53 -11.47 13.80 2.58
CA LYS A 53 -12.02 15.15 2.46
C LYS A 53 -10.98 16.07 1.85
N ASN A 54 -11.36 16.79 0.78
CA ASN A 54 -10.43 17.67 0.06
C ASN A 54 -9.10 16.98 -0.31
N ALA A 55 -9.13 15.65 -0.56
CA ALA A 55 -7.93 14.83 -0.73
C ALA A 55 -7.10 15.25 -1.94
N HIS A 56 -7.70 15.86 -2.94
CA HIS A 56 -7.03 16.35 -4.16
C HIS A 56 -6.82 17.87 -4.17
N GLN A 57 -7.16 18.57 -3.06
CA GLN A 57 -6.94 20.01 -2.96
C GLN A 57 -5.46 20.31 -2.73
N PRO A 58 -4.80 21.16 -3.56
CA PRO A 58 -3.44 21.61 -3.32
C PRO A 58 -3.34 22.39 -1.99
N LEU A 59 -2.41 21.95 -1.15
CA LEU A 59 -2.09 22.54 0.14
C LEU A 59 -0.57 22.65 0.27
N ASN A 60 -0.09 23.53 1.13
CA ASN A 60 1.33 23.57 1.43
C ASN A 60 1.75 22.32 2.22
N PRO A 61 2.69 21.50 1.69
CA PRO A 61 3.13 20.26 2.33
C PRO A 61 4.01 20.49 3.56
N ALA A 62 4.62 21.66 3.70
CA ALA A 62 5.66 21.88 4.70
C ALA A 62 6.70 20.74 4.67
N SER A 63 7.17 20.27 5.82
CA SER A 63 8.16 19.17 5.88
C SER A 63 7.67 17.79 5.42
N LEU A 64 6.42 17.62 4.95
CA LEU A 64 6.04 16.41 4.21
C LEU A 64 6.79 16.32 2.87
N THR A 65 7.29 17.45 2.33
CA THR A 65 8.22 17.51 1.20
C THR A 65 9.41 16.54 1.35
N LYS A 66 9.91 16.34 2.57
CA LYS A 66 11.05 15.47 2.87
C LYS A 66 10.77 13.98 2.60
N LEU A 67 9.52 13.60 2.45
CA LEU A 67 9.17 12.27 1.95
C LEU A 67 9.69 12.08 0.52
N MET A 68 9.52 13.09 -0.35
CA MET A 68 10.08 13.03 -1.70
C MET A 68 11.61 13.12 -1.70
N THR A 69 12.20 13.92 -0.82
CA THR A 69 13.66 13.98 -0.66
C THR A 69 14.23 12.60 -0.29
N ALA A 70 13.60 11.93 0.68
CA ALA A 70 13.97 10.56 1.05
C ALA A 70 13.75 9.56 -0.09
N TYR A 71 12.64 9.71 -0.82
CA TYR A 71 12.31 8.81 -1.93
C TYR A 71 13.34 8.91 -3.07
N VAL A 72 13.65 10.12 -3.53
CA VAL A 72 14.64 10.36 -4.60
C VAL A 72 16.00 9.80 -4.23
N ALA A 73 16.53 10.16 -3.06
CA ALA A 73 17.83 9.65 -2.61
C ALA A 73 17.81 8.12 -2.41
N GLY A 74 16.70 7.56 -1.91
CA GLY A 74 16.52 6.10 -1.77
C GLY A 74 16.51 5.36 -3.11
N GLN A 75 15.94 5.96 -4.16
CA GLN A 75 16.00 5.39 -5.51
C GLN A 75 17.44 5.40 -6.07
N GLU A 76 18.23 6.43 -5.77
CA GLU A 76 19.66 6.47 -6.16
C GLU A 76 20.49 5.43 -5.39
N VAL A 77 20.15 5.15 -4.12
CA VAL A 77 20.74 4.03 -3.36
C VAL A 77 20.38 2.69 -3.99
N ASN A 78 19.10 2.48 -4.33
CA ASN A 78 18.63 1.25 -4.98
C ASN A 78 19.28 1.04 -6.36
N ALA A 79 19.56 2.11 -7.07
CA ALA A 79 20.25 2.09 -8.37
C ALA A 79 21.78 1.86 -8.22
N GLY A 80 22.32 1.93 -7.01
CA GLY A 80 23.77 1.79 -6.75
C GLY A 80 24.59 3.03 -7.14
N ASN A 81 23.94 4.17 -7.38
CA ASN A 81 24.62 5.43 -7.72
C ASN A 81 25.25 6.09 -6.50
N ILE A 82 24.69 5.88 -5.31
CA ILE A 82 25.21 6.31 -4.02
C ILE A 82 25.00 5.19 -2.99
N ALA A 83 25.74 5.24 -1.87
CA ALA A 83 25.66 4.25 -0.80
C ALA A 83 25.31 4.91 0.55
N LEU A 84 24.63 4.16 1.43
CA LEU A 84 24.22 4.67 2.74
C LEU A 84 25.41 5.01 3.67
N ASP A 85 26.57 4.44 3.42
CA ASP A 85 27.83 4.71 4.13
C ASP A 85 28.69 5.80 3.48
N ASP A 86 28.25 6.38 2.34
CA ASP A 86 28.93 7.51 1.73
C ASP A 86 29.15 8.63 2.74
N GLN A 87 30.38 9.19 2.73
CA GLN A 87 30.75 10.31 3.57
C GLN A 87 30.47 11.62 2.84
N VAL A 88 29.39 12.29 3.21
CA VAL A 88 28.92 13.53 2.59
C VAL A 88 29.62 14.71 3.23
N THR A 89 30.40 15.46 2.46
CA THR A 89 31.01 16.72 2.92
C THR A 89 29.95 17.81 2.96
N ILE A 90 29.77 18.43 4.12
CA ILE A 90 28.76 19.47 4.34
C ILE A 90 29.20 20.79 3.74
N SER A 91 28.42 21.27 2.77
CA SER A 91 28.63 22.55 2.09
C SER A 91 28.24 23.76 2.94
N GLN A 92 28.56 24.95 2.46
CA GLN A 92 28.10 26.21 3.06
C GLN A 92 26.56 26.31 3.00
N ASN A 93 25.90 25.81 1.96
CA ASN A 93 24.44 25.87 1.82
C ASN A 93 23.73 24.94 2.81
N ALA A 94 24.27 23.75 3.04
CA ALA A 94 23.74 22.76 3.98
C ALA A 94 24.06 23.05 5.45
N TRP A 95 24.74 24.18 5.74
CA TRP A 95 25.10 24.51 7.12
C TRP A 95 23.87 24.83 7.99
N ALA A 96 23.79 24.19 9.15
CA ALA A 96 22.67 24.38 10.08
C ALA A 96 22.35 25.84 10.44
N LYS A 97 23.33 26.75 10.40
CA LYS A 97 23.13 28.20 10.66
C LYS A 97 22.24 28.89 9.60
N ASN A 98 22.13 28.33 8.40
CA ASN A 98 21.27 28.90 7.33
C ASN A 98 19.77 28.64 7.61
N PHE A 99 19.44 27.85 8.60
CA PHE A 99 18.06 27.46 8.96
C PHE A 99 17.70 27.95 10.36
N PRO A 100 17.76 29.31 10.64
CA PRO A 100 17.32 29.83 11.93
C PRO A 100 15.85 29.47 12.17
N ASP A 101 15.43 29.30 13.41
CA ASP A 101 14.05 29.09 13.85
C ASP A 101 13.30 27.92 13.18
N SER A 102 14.04 26.98 12.56
CA SER A 102 13.50 25.83 11.88
C SER A 102 14.20 24.52 12.28
N SER A 103 13.66 23.40 11.82
CA SER A 103 14.17 22.05 12.16
C SER A 103 15.53 21.81 11.51
N LYS A 104 16.50 21.33 12.29
CA LYS A 104 17.86 21.03 11.83
C LYS A 104 18.48 19.87 12.59
N MET A 105 19.40 19.17 11.93
CA MET A 105 20.24 18.12 12.51
C MET A 105 21.47 18.68 13.23
N PHE A 106 21.81 19.96 13.00
CA PHE A 106 22.98 20.67 13.50
C PHE A 106 24.28 20.20 12.86
N ILE A 107 24.27 19.98 11.54
CA ILE A 107 25.50 19.72 10.78
C ILE A 107 26.31 21.00 10.53
N GLU A 108 27.63 20.87 10.49
CA GLU A 108 28.55 22.00 10.36
C GLU A 108 29.32 21.95 9.04
N VAL A 109 29.56 23.12 8.44
CA VAL A 109 30.29 23.25 7.19
C VAL A 109 31.68 22.62 7.26
N GLY A 110 32.07 21.89 6.22
CA GLY A 110 33.36 21.21 6.11
C GLY A 110 33.48 19.91 6.90
N THR A 111 32.49 19.53 7.71
CA THR A 111 32.44 18.22 8.34
C THR A 111 31.98 17.15 7.35
N SER A 112 32.25 15.90 7.66
CA SER A 112 31.82 14.74 6.88
C SER A 112 30.80 13.95 7.69
N VAL A 113 29.64 13.63 7.09
CA VAL A 113 28.52 12.94 7.73
C VAL A 113 28.08 11.78 6.84
N SER A 114 27.83 10.60 7.43
CA SER A 114 27.32 9.48 6.64
C SER A 114 25.94 9.77 6.06
N LEU A 115 25.66 9.29 4.83
CA LEU A 115 24.34 9.43 4.22
C LEU A 115 23.25 8.80 5.11
N MET A 116 23.55 7.69 5.78
CA MET A 116 22.64 7.07 6.75
C MET A 116 22.26 8.01 7.89
N ASP A 117 23.24 8.75 8.46
CA ASP A 117 22.96 9.71 9.54
C ASP A 117 22.20 10.94 9.02
N LEU A 118 22.50 11.38 7.79
CA LEU A 118 21.69 12.42 7.13
C LEU A 118 20.24 11.97 6.93
N TYR A 119 20.00 10.70 6.56
CA TYR A 119 18.63 10.13 6.52
C TYR A 119 17.96 10.16 7.90
N ARG A 120 18.64 9.75 8.97
CA ARG A 120 18.10 9.89 10.33
C ARG A 120 17.79 11.33 10.68
N GLY A 121 18.71 12.24 10.37
CA GLY A 121 18.48 13.68 10.51
C GLY A 121 17.26 14.17 9.75
N LEU A 122 17.07 13.73 8.52
CA LEU A 122 15.93 14.05 7.65
C LEU A 122 14.60 13.53 8.24
N VAL A 123 14.57 12.27 8.64
CA VAL A 123 13.35 11.55 9.03
C VAL A 123 12.95 11.86 10.47
N VAL A 124 13.86 11.68 11.44
CA VAL A 124 13.58 11.83 12.88
C VAL A 124 13.51 13.30 13.27
N GLN A 125 14.51 14.09 12.84
CA GLN A 125 14.64 15.49 13.21
C GLN A 125 13.87 16.43 12.30
N SER A 126 13.57 15.97 11.08
CA SER A 126 13.09 16.87 10.05
C SER A 126 14.11 17.94 9.64
N GLY A 127 15.42 17.61 9.66
CA GLY A 127 16.53 18.53 9.42
C GLY A 127 16.47 19.17 8.02
N ASN A 128 16.38 20.48 7.95
CA ASN A 128 16.44 21.21 6.68
C ASN A 128 17.86 21.21 6.12
N ASP A 129 18.84 21.33 7.01
CA ASP A 129 20.27 21.18 6.73
C ASP A 129 20.59 19.79 6.13
N ALA A 130 20.11 18.73 6.74
CA ALA A 130 20.26 17.36 6.21
C ALA A 130 19.58 17.20 4.83
N SER A 131 18.43 17.86 4.60
CA SER A 131 17.75 17.83 3.29
C SER A 131 18.60 18.41 2.17
N VAL A 132 19.27 19.54 2.43
CA VAL A 132 20.15 20.20 1.47
C VAL A 132 21.41 19.38 1.24
N ALA A 133 22.02 18.85 2.31
CA ALA A 133 23.19 17.97 2.19
C ALA A 133 22.91 16.73 1.32
N ILE A 134 21.76 16.08 1.53
CA ILE A 134 21.32 14.95 0.69
C ILE A 134 21.12 15.39 -0.76
N ALA A 135 20.43 16.52 -0.98
CA ALA A 135 20.15 17.03 -2.32
C ALA A 135 21.42 17.34 -3.11
N GLU A 136 22.41 18.00 -2.47
CA GLU A 136 23.70 18.29 -3.08
C GLU A 136 24.54 17.04 -3.34
N HIS A 137 24.51 16.06 -2.43
CA HIS A 137 25.22 14.80 -2.61
C HIS A 137 24.67 14.01 -3.80
N VAL A 138 23.34 13.93 -3.94
CA VAL A 138 22.67 13.19 -5.01
C VAL A 138 22.80 13.86 -6.38
N ALA A 139 22.62 15.18 -6.43
CA ALA A 139 22.42 15.89 -7.70
C ALA A 139 23.43 17.04 -7.94
N GLY A 140 24.38 17.25 -7.03
CA GLY A 140 25.35 18.34 -7.10
C GLY A 140 24.81 19.72 -6.74
N SER A 141 23.48 19.91 -6.71
CA SER A 141 22.86 21.17 -6.29
C SER A 141 21.39 20.96 -5.92
N GLU A 142 20.85 21.86 -5.09
CA GLU A 142 19.40 21.84 -4.75
C GLU A 142 18.53 21.98 -6.01
N GLY A 143 18.87 22.84 -6.95
CA GLY A 143 18.09 23.06 -8.17
C GLY A 143 18.00 21.81 -9.05
N ALA A 144 19.12 21.10 -9.23
CA ALA A 144 19.15 19.84 -9.95
C ALA A 144 18.33 18.76 -9.23
N PHE A 145 18.43 18.70 -7.90
CA PHE A 145 17.66 17.77 -7.08
C PHE A 145 16.15 18.03 -7.13
N VAL A 146 15.72 19.29 -7.11
CA VAL A 146 14.31 19.67 -7.32
C VAL A 146 13.81 19.21 -8.68
N GLY A 147 14.63 19.24 -9.71
CA GLY A 147 14.32 18.64 -11.01
C GLY A 147 14.04 17.13 -10.89
N LEU A 148 14.86 16.38 -10.12
CA LEU A 148 14.63 14.97 -9.87
C LEU A 148 13.34 14.74 -9.06
N MET A 149 13.07 15.53 -8.02
CA MET A 149 11.84 15.45 -7.22
C MET A 149 10.59 15.57 -8.11
N ASN A 150 10.55 16.56 -8.99
CA ASN A 150 9.42 16.78 -9.88
C ASN A 150 9.31 15.69 -10.96
N ASN A 151 10.42 15.14 -11.44
CA ASN A 151 10.41 13.99 -12.35
C ASN A 151 9.85 12.74 -11.68
N TRP A 152 10.23 12.47 -10.43
CA TRP A 152 9.67 11.36 -9.67
C TRP A 152 8.19 11.57 -9.32
N ALA A 153 7.78 12.81 -9.01
CA ALA A 153 6.37 13.12 -8.82
C ALA A 153 5.54 12.74 -10.06
N LYS A 154 6.00 13.08 -11.26
CA LYS A 154 5.34 12.66 -12.51
C LYS A 154 5.31 11.15 -12.69
N ARG A 155 6.42 10.45 -12.43
CA ARG A 155 6.49 8.98 -12.56
C ARG A 155 5.56 8.26 -11.59
N LEU A 156 5.37 8.80 -10.38
CA LEU A 156 4.45 8.26 -9.38
C LEU A 156 2.99 8.68 -9.61
N GLY A 157 2.70 9.52 -10.61
CA GLY A 157 1.35 10.02 -10.86
C GLY A 157 0.87 11.07 -9.86
N LEU A 158 1.78 11.79 -9.18
CA LEU A 158 1.44 12.85 -8.24
C LEU A 158 1.06 14.12 -9.02
N ASN A 159 -0.14 14.10 -9.60
CA ASN A 159 -0.55 15.09 -10.59
C ASN A 159 -0.84 16.49 -10.01
N ASN A 160 -1.02 16.57 -8.69
CA ASN A 160 -1.30 17.83 -7.99
C ASN A 160 -0.18 18.18 -7.01
N THR A 161 1.08 17.93 -7.41
CA THR A 161 2.27 18.18 -6.59
C THR A 161 3.35 18.85 -7.41
N ALA A 162 3.95 19.89 -6.82
CA ALA A 162 5.15 20.53 -7.34
C ALA A 162 6.10 20.86 -6.19
N TYR A 163 7.37 20.59 -6.40
CA TYR A 163 8.45 20.87 -5.46
C TYR A 163 9.33 22.01 -5.95
N THR A 164 9.73 22.90 -5.04
CA THR A 164 10.60 24.04 -5.30
C THR A 164 11.87 24.03 -4.42
N ASN A 165 11.89 23.16 -3.41
CA ASN A 165 13.04 22.95 -2.53
C ASN A 165 12.97 21.55 -1.89
N PRO A 166 14.08 21.02 -1.32
CA PRO A 166 14.10 19.66 -0.74
C PRO A 166 13.61 19.59 0.71
N HIS A 167 13.34 20.70 1.38
CA HIS A 167 13.08 20.75 2.81
C HIS A 167 11.63 21.12 3.19
N GLY A 168 10.90 21.81 2.30
CA GLY A 168 9.50 22.17 2.52
C GLY A 168 9.30 23.46 3.33
N LEU A 169 10.28 24.36 3.40
CA LEU A 169 10.03 25.74 3.82
C LEU A 169 9.17 26.44 2.77
N ASP A 170 8.33 27.38 3.23
CA ASP A 170 7.39 28.09 2.38
C ASP A 170 8.09 28.74 1.19
N SER A 171 7.60 28.47 -0.01
CA SER A 171 8.12 28.96 -1.28
C SER A 171 6.99 28.98 -2.32
N ASP A 172 6.99 29.97 -3.17
CA ASP A 172 6.02 30.07 -4.27
C ASP A 172 6.11 28.83 -5.18
N GLY A 173 4.94 28.27 -5.51
CA GLY A 173 4.86 27.07 -6.34
C GLY A 173 5.09 25.74 -5.61
N LEU A 174 5.35 25.73 -4.30
CA LEU A 174 5.43 24.51 -3.49
C LEU A 174 4.04 24.11 -3.03
N PHE A 175 3.54 22.98 -3.51
CA PHE A 175 2.26 22.40 -3.09
C PHE A 175 2.21 20.90 -3.28
N SER A 176 1.31 20.25 -2.55
CA SER A 176 0.95 18.84 -2.70
C SER A 176 -0.48 18.63 -2.19
N THR A 177 -0.98 17.41 -2.26
CA THR A 177 -2.32 17.06 -1.78
C THR A 177 -2.26 15.89 -0.80
N PRO A 178 -3.27 15.70 0.07
CA PRO A 178 -3.36 14.50 0.91
C PRO A 178 -3.25 13.20 0.13
N TYR A 179 -3.87 13.13 -1.05
CA TYR A 179 -3.81 11.96 -1.94
C TYR A 179 -2.38 11.71 -2.46
N ASP A 180 -1.74 12.72 -3.03
CA ASP A 180 -0.39 12.58 -3.58
C ASP A 180 0.63 12.20 -2.49
N ILE A 181 0.49 12.76 -1.28
CA ILE A 181 1.32 12.36 -0.12
C ILE A 181 1.04 10.91 0.30
N ALA A 182 -0.21 10.43 0.23
CA ALA A 182 -0.52 9.03 0.53
C ALA A 182 0.09 8.08 -0.50
N VAL A 183 0.01 8.40 -1.79
CA VAL A 183 0.65 7.65 -2.88
C VAL A 183 2.17 7.63 -2.71
N LEU A 184 2.79 8.77 -2.40
CA LEU A 184 4.23 8.83 -2.11
C LEU A 184 4.59 8.00 -0.88
N SER A 185 3.78 8.02 0.17
CA SER A 185 3.97 7.21 1.37
C SER A 185 3.91 5.72 1.05
N GLN A 186 2.94 5.30 0.23
CA GLN A 186 2.84 3.92 -0.26
C GLN A 186 4.10 3.52 -1.05
N ALA A 187 4.58 4.38 -1.94
CA ALA A 187 5.78 4.13 -2.73
C ALA A 187 7.04 3.99 -1.84
N ILE A 188 7.20 4.83 -0.81
CA ILE A 188 8.32 4.73 0.14
C ILE A 188 8.31 3.37 0.85
N ILE A 189 7.16 2.93 1.34
CA ILE A 189 7.02 1.66 2.05
C ILE A 189 7.36 0.48 1.12
N ARG A 190 6.87 0.52 -0.12
CA ARG A 190 7.06 -0.53 -1.12
C ARG A 190 8.50 -0.59 -1.65
N ASP A 191 9.04 0.55 -2.04
CA ASP A 191 10.26 0.63 -2.87
C ASP A 191 11.55 0.80 -2.04
N LEU A 192 11.44 1.24 -0.77
CA LEU A 192 12.57 1.55 0.09
C LEU A 192 12.60 0.72 1.39
N PRO A 193 12.56 -0.62 1.32
CA PRO A 193 12.46 -1.48 2.51
C PRO A 193 13.65 -1.34 3.47
N THR A 194 14.83 -0.92 2.98
CA THR A 194 16.01 -0.69 3.80
C THR A 194 15.95 0.64 4.56
N ILE A 195 15.29 1.65 3.99
CA ILE A 195 15.21 3.02 4.53
C ILE A 195 13.96 3.20 5.39
N TYR A 196 12.85 2.57 4.99
CA TYR A 196 11.57 2.75 5.67
C TYR A 196 11.61 2.52 7.19
N PRO A 197 12.36 1.53 7.74
CA PRO A 197 12.45 1.33 9.20
C PRO A 197 12.93 2.56 9.98
N LEU A 198 13.69 3.47 9.37
CA LEU A 198 14.16 4.70 10.02
C LEU A 198 12.99 5.60 10.47
N TYR A 199 11.82 5.50 9.81
CA TYR A 199 10.64 6.29 10.16
C TYR A 199 10.03 5.91 11.51
N SER A 200 10.32 4.71 11.99
CA SER A 200 9.89 4.22 13.31
C SER A 200 10.86 4.60 14.44
N GLU A 201 12.05 5.11 14.14
CA GLU A 201 13.02 5.53 15.14
C GLU A 201 12.44 6.69 15.98
N THR A 202 12.37 6.50 17.29
CA THR A 202 11.76 7.48 18.22
C THR A 202 12.69 8.62 18.59
N SER A 203 14.01 8.44 18.44
CA SER A 203 15.02 9.45 18.69
C SER A 203 16.29 9.16 17.89
N PHE A 204 17.08 10.20 17.67
CA PHE A 204 18.40 10.13 17.04
C PHE A 204 19.35 11.10 17.74
N ALA A 205 20.56 10.67 17.99
CA ALA A 205 21.62 11.51 18.57
C ALA A 205 22.70 11.79 17.53
N TYR A 206 22.97 13.06 17.32
CA TYR A 206 24.07 13.51 16.45
C TYR A 206 24.86 14.60 17.16
N ASN A 207 26.18 14.51 17.10
CA ASN A 207 27.11 15.50 17.72
C ASN A 207 26.78 15.83 19.18
N GLY A 208 26.42 14.80 19.98
CA GLY A 208 26.07 14.95 21.39
C GLY A 208 24.66 15.50 21.65
N ILE A 209 23.88 15.82 20.61
CA ILE A 209 22.51 16.36 20.71
C ILE A 209 21.52 15.25 20.40
N THR A 210 20.76 14.80 21.40
CA THR A 210 19.66 13.88 21.21
C THR A 210 18.37 14.63 20.89
N GLN A 211 17.73 14.27 19.79
CA GLN A 211 16.44 14.83 19.38
C GLN A 211 15.42 13.69 19.18
N TYR A 212 14.13 14.00 19.37
CA TYR A 212 13.06 13.02 19.35
C TYR A 212 12.19 13.15 18.09
N ASN A 213 11.72 12.02 17.59
CA ASN A 213 10.76 12.03 16.50
C ASN A 213 9.49 12.77 16.90
N ARG A 214 9.05 13.67 16.03
CA ARG A 214 7.90 14.56 16.26
C ARG A 214 6.56 13.88 15.99
N ASN A 215 6.54 12.67 15.45
CA ASN A 215 5.34 11.84 15.35
C ASN A 215 5.07 11.19 16.71
N GLY A 216 4.18 11.78 17.50
CA GLY A 216 3.81 11.28 18.82
C GLY A 216 3.13 9.92 18.78
N LEU A 217 2.51 9.56 17.64
CA LEU A 217 1.82 8.27 17.48
C LEU A 217 2.77 7.06 17.49
N LEU A 218 4.06 7.24 17.22
CA LEU A 218 5.08 6.18 17.39
C LEU A 218 5.19 5.69 18.84
N ARG A 219 4.71 6.46 19.80
CA ARG A 219 4.68 6.13 21.23
C ARG A 219 3.29 5.69 21.73
N ASP A 220 2.30 5.69 20.85
CA ASP A 220 0.94 5.27 21.19
C ASP A 220 0.83 3.73 21.13
N ARG A 221 0.64 3.10 22.28
CA ARG A 221 0.56 1.63 22.39
C ARG A 221 -0.76 1.04 21.91
N SER A 222 -1.75 1.86 21.59
CA SER A 222 -3.05 1.38 21.09
C SER A 222 -3.08 1.12 19.60
N LEU A 223 -2.05 1.58 18.86
CA LEU A 223 -1.86 1.39 17.43
C LEU A 223 -0.42 0.93 17.17
N ASN A 224 -0.23 0.09 16.18
CA ASN A 224 1.11 -0.30 15.72
C ASN A 224 1.57 0.66 14.60
N VAL A 225 1.91 1.90 14.99
CA VAL A 225 2.39 2.95 14.08
C VAL A 225 3.88 2.76 13.82
N ASP A 226 4.28 2.72 12.55
CA ASP A 226 5.66 2.52 12.12
C ASP A 226 6.23 3.65 11.23
N GLY A 227 5.50 4.75 11.07
CA GLY A 227 5.89 5.92 10.27
C GLY A 227 4.83 7.03 10.38
N MET A 228 4.96 8.17 9.74
CA MET A 228 6.02 8.52 8.83
C MET A 228 6.56 9.93 9.16
N LYS A 229 5.89 10.99 8.67
CA LYS A 229 6.45 12.33 8.68
C LYS A 229 5.48 13.39 9.14
N THR A 230 5.95 14.32 9.95
CA THR A 230 5.23 15.53 10.34
C THR A 230 5.62 16.72 9.48
N GLY A 231 4.68 17.65 9.29
CA GLY A 231 4.89 18.95 8.65
C GLY A 231 4.34 20.09 9.49
N TYR A 232 4.99 21.25 9.42
CA TYR A 232 4.49 22.51 10.00
C TYR A 232 5.21 23.71 9.38
N THR A 233 4.44 24.67 8.94
CA THR A 233 4.81 26.08 8.81
C THR A 233 3.63 26.92 9.29
N SER A 234 3.84 28.21 9.54
CA SER A 234 2.75 29.11 9.93
C SER A 234 1.65 29.19 8.86
N GLY A 235 2.01 29.09 7.59
CA GLY A 235 1.07 29.10 6.45
C GLY A 235 0.35 27.76 6.25
N ALA A 236 1.06 26.65 6.39
CA ALA A 236 0.53 25.31 6.19
C ALA A 236 -0.39 24.83 7.32
N GLY A 237 -0.11 25.22 8.57
CA GLY A 237 -0.65 24.57 9.76
C GLY A 237 0.06 23.24 10.04
N TYR A 238 -0.54 22.39 10.85
CA TYR A 238 0.07 21.12 11.28
C TYR A 238 -0.37 19.96 10.38
N SER A 239 0.58 19.19 9.89
CA SER A 239 0.34 18.04 9.00
C SER A 239 1.03 16.80 9.51
N LEU A 240 0.48 15.61 9.17
CA LEU A 240 1.04 14.31 9.52
C LEU A 240 0.65 13.27 8.46
N ALA A 241 1.66 12.63 7.89
CA ALA A 241 1.51 11.36 7.17
C ALA A 241 1.86 10.24 8.14
N THR A 242 0.99 9.26 8.31
CA THR A 242 1.14 8.16 9.28
C THR A 242 0.85 6.83 8.61
N SER A 243 1.66 5.81 8.91
CA SER A 243 1.38 4.41 8.57
C SER A 243 1.24 3.60 9.85
N ALA A 244 0.31 2.65 9.83
CA ALA A 244 0.10 1.70 10.92
C ALA A 244 -0.35 0.35 10.35
N THR A 245 -0.13 -0.74 11.12
CA THR A 245 -0.50 -2.11 10.75
C THR A 245 -1.41 -2.77 11.78
N SER A 246 -2.26 -3.67 11.31
CA SER A 246 -3.07 -4.58 12.14
C SER A 246 -3.32 -5.87 11.34
N GLY A 247 -2.66 -6.98 11.74
CA GLY A 247 -2.64 -8.20 10.93
C GLY A 247 -2.04 -7.95 9.55
N GLU A 248 -2.70 -8.41 8.50
CA GLU A 248 -2.29 -8.19 7.10
C GLU A 248 -2.60 -6.77 6.60
N MET A 249 -3.52 -6.06 7.28
CA MET A 249 -3.92 -4.72 6.89
C MET A 249 -2.89 -3.67 7.28
N ARG A 250 -2.50 -2.82 6.34
CA ARG A 250 -1.73 -1.60 6.57
C ARG A 250 -2.52 -0.40 6.07
N LEU A 251 -2.64 0.62 6.91
CA LEU A 251 -3.31 1.87 6.57
C LEU A 251 -2.32 3.03 6.51
N ILE A 252 -2.55 3.92 5.55
CA ILE A 252 -1.87 5.20 5.42
C ILE A 252 -2.90 6.29 5.68
N SER A 253 -2.63 7.13 6.68
CA SER A 253 -3.44 8.32 7.00
C SER A 253 -2.62 9.57 6.74
N VAL A 254 -3.17 10.49 5.95
CA VAL A 254 -2.57 11.82 5.75
C VAL A 254 -3.56 12.88 6.18
N VAL A 255 -3.15 13.73 7.13
CA VAL A 255 -3.91 14.91 7.55
C VAL A 255 -3.06 16.15 7.28
N MET A 256 -3.65 17.17 6.66
CA MET A 256 -2.96 18.42 6.31
C MET A 256 -3.76 19.62 6.82
N GLY A 257 -3.04 20.56 7.44
CA GLY A 257 -3.62 21.81 7.89
C GLY A 257 -4.46 21.70 9.17
N SER A 258 -4.11 20.82 10.09
CA SER A 258 -4.68 20.76 11.44
C SER A 258 -4.26 21.98 12.28
N ASN A 259 -5.00 22.27 13.35
CA ASN A 259 -4.82 23.47 14.16
C ASN A 259 -3.65 23.40 15.17
N SER A 260 -3.19 22.20 15.52
CA SER A 260 -2.11 21.98 16.50
C SER A 260 -1.42 20.63 16.32
N THR A 261 -0.27 20.45 16.98
CA THR A 261 0.41 19.14 17.11
C THR A 261 -0.53 18.07 17.65
N LYS A 262 -1.26 18.39 18.73
CA LYS A 262 -2.19 17.46 19.38
C LYS A 262 -3.37 17.11 18.45
N SER A 263 -3.88 18.10 17.71
CA SER A 263 -4.98 17.87 16.77
C SER A 263 -4.56 16.91 15.65
N ARG A 264 -3.42 17.15 14.94
CA ARG A 264 -2.98 16.27 13.85
C ARG A 264 -2.77 14.82 14.31
N GLU A 265 -2.26 14.61 15.54
CA GLU A 265 -2.07 13.27 16.11
C GLU A 265 -3.43 12.62 16.43
N SER A 266 -4.33 13.35 17.11
CA SER A 266 -5.67 12.87 17.44
C SER A 266 -6.50 12.56 16.19
N GLU A 267 -6.44 13.40 15.17
CA GLU A 267 -7.15 13.26 13.91
C GLU A 267 -6.65 12.04 13.11
N SER A 268 -5.32 11.87 12.99
CA SER A 268 -4.72 10.68 12.37
C SER A 268 -5.09 9.40 13.12
N LYS A 269 -5.07 9.44 14.46
CA LYS A 269 -5.48 8.30 15.29
C LYS A 269 -6.96 7.93 15.08
N GLN A 270 -7.85 8.91 14.96
CA GLN A 270 -9.27 8.67 14.71
C GLN A 270 -9.50 7.99 13.36
N LEU A 271 -8.80 8.46 12.30
CA LEU A 271 -8.87 7.84 10.97
C LEU A 271 -8.35 6.40 10.99
N LEU A 272 -7.17 6.15 11.54
CA LEU A 272 -6.58 4.80 11.64
C LEU A 272 -7.47 3.86 12.46
N SER A 273 -7.98 4.34 13.62
CA SER A 273 -8.86 3.55 14.47
C SER A 273 -10.19 3.21 13.79
N TYR A 274 -10.73 4.13 13.00
CA TYR A 274 -11.93 3.89 12.19
C TYR A 274 -11.66 2.80 11.15
N GLY A 275 -10.58 2.93 10.38
CA GLY A 275 -10.21 1.94 9.36
C GLY A 275 -10.03 0.55 9.95
N PHE A 276 -9.18 0.39 10.96
CA PHE A 276 -8.94 -0.90 11.61
C PHE A 276 -10.15 -1.48 12.34
N ARG A 277 -11.09 -0.64 12.77
CA ARG A 277 -12.30 -1.12 13.44
C ARG A 277 -13.33 -1.70 12.47
N PHE A 278 -13.50 -1.06 11.32
CA PHE A 278 -14.62 -1.36 10.43
C PHE A 278 -14.23 -2.07 9.13
N PHE A 279 -12.95 -2.04 8.77
CA PHE A 279 -12.43 -2.67 7.54
C PHE A 279 -11.38 -3.72 7.88
N ASP A 280 -11.18 -4.63 6.93
CA ASP A 280 -10.06 -5.55 6.93
C ASP A 280 -9.55 -5.73 5.50
N THR A 281 -8.28 -6.10 5.38
CA THR A 281 -7.63 -6.42 4.11
C THR A 281 -7.21 -7.87 4.15
N VAL A 282 -7.75 -8.66 3.23
CA VAL A 282 -7.45 -10.07 3.11
C VAL A 282 -6.65 -10.34 1.86
N ARG A 283 -5.70 -11.25 1.94
CA ARG A 283 -4.99 -11.79 0.78
C ARG A 283 -5.83 -12.90 0.17
N ALA A 284 -6.60 -12.55 -0.87
CA ALA A 284 -7.52 -13.44 -1.56
C ALA A 284 -6.79 -14.51 -2.38
N SER A 285 -5.59 -14.21 -2.93
CA SER A 285 -4.69 -15.20 -3.49
C SER A 285 -3.23 -14.83 -3.25
N GLU A 286 -2.38 -15.86 -3.23
CA GLU A 286 -0.94 -15.78 -3.03
C GLU A 286 -0.22 -16.09 -4.34
N GLN A 287 0.75 -15.25 -4.72
CA GLN A 287 1.55 -15.43 -5.92
C GLN A 287 2.13 -16.86 -6.00
N GLY A 288 1.94 -17.52 -7.14
CA GLY A 288 2.49 -18.85 -7.40
C GLY A 288 1.82 -20.00 -6.65
N LYS A 289 0.77 -19.74 -5.86
CA LYS A 289 -0.04 -20.76 -5.21
C LYS A 289 -1.19 -21.18 -6.11
N ALA A 290 -1.39 -22.51 -6.22
CA ALA A 290 -2.47 -23.04 -7.04
C ALA A 290 -3.84 -22.67 -6.45
N LEU A 291 -4.68 -22.02 -7.25
CA LEU A 291 -6.09 -21.78 -6.97
C LEU A 291 -6.96 -22.96 -7.43
N SER A 292 -6.55 -23.62 -8.51
CA SER A 292 -7.24 -24.76 -9.10
C SER A 292 -6.27 -25.61 -9.92
N GLU A 293 -6.71 -26.85 -10.23
CA GLU A 293 -6.04 -27.78 -11.14
C GLU A 293 -7.01 -28.28 -12.21
N PRO A 294 -7.42 -27.41 -13.18
CA PRO A 294 -8.34 -27.76 -14.24
C PRO A 294 -7.78 -28.83 -15.16
N ARG A 295 -8.69 -29.46 -15.92
CA ARG A 295 -8.36 -30.42 -16.98
C ARG A 295 -7.46 -29.78 -18.03
N LEU A 296 -6.37 -30.50 -18.36
CA LEU A 296 -5.50 -30.19 -19.48
C LEU A 296 -5.70 -31.23 -20.58
N TRP A 297 -6.02 -30.76 -21.79
CA TRP A 297 -6.18 -31.59 -22.96
C TRP A 297 -4.86 -31.76 -23.72
N MET A 298 -4.65 -32.94 -24.30
CA MET A 298 -3.49 -33.27 -25.16
C MET A 298 -2.12 -33.10 -24.49
N GLY A 299 -2.06 -32.92 -23.15
CA GLY A 299 -0.84 -32.76 -22.37
C GLY A 299 -0.24 -34.10 -21.90
N GLN A 300 1.01 -34.06 -21.44
CA GLN A 300 1.62 -35.21 -20.75
C GLN A 300 0.90 -35.48 -19.43
N SER A 301 0.49 -34.43 -18.71
CA SER A 301 -0.39 -34.49 -17.54
C SER A 301 -1.86 -34.34 -17.94
N ASP A 302 -2.78 -34.73 -17.03
CA ASP A 302 -4.23 -34.56 -17.23
C ASP A 302 -4.78 -33.28 -16.61
N SER A 303 -3.98 -32.58 -15.84
CA SER A 303 -4.33 -31.31 -15.19
C SER A 303 -3.17 -30.31 -15.26
N LEU A 304 -3.49 -29.04 -15.03
CA LEU A 304 -2.55 -27.94 -15.01
C LEU A 304 -2.80 -27.09 -13.75
N LYS A 305 -1.75 -26.83 -12.96
CA LYS A 305 -1.86 -25.91 -11.84
C LYS A 305 -1.97 -24.48 -12.33
N VAL A 306 -2.98 -23.77 -11.85
CA VAL A 306 -3.28 -22.39 -12.26
C VAL A 306 -3.39 -21.50 -11.03
N GLY A 307 -2.96 -20.25 -11.15
CA GLY A 307 -2.96 -19.27 -10.04
C GLY A 307 -2.76 -17.86 -10.55
N THR A 308 -2.57 -16.91 -9.62
CA THR A 308 -2.37 -15.50 -9.96
C THR A 308 -0.88 -15.16 -10.11
N PRO A 309 -0.52 -14.21 -11.01
CA PRO A 309 0.86 -13.78 -11.22
C PRO A 309 1.42 -12.94 -10.07
N ALA A 310 0.55 -12.44 -9.18
CA ALA A 310 0.89 -11.64 -7.99
C ALA A 310 -0.07 -11.93 -6.85
N ASP A 311 0.29 -11.49 -5.64
CA ASP A 311 -0.65 -11.48 -4.50
C ASP A 311 -1.83 -10.57 -4.82
N ILE A 312 -3.04 -11.04 -4.52
CA ILE A 312 -4.27 -10.26 -4.67
C ILE A 312 -4.84 -9.95 -3.29
N TYR A 313 -4.92 -8.67 -2.99
CA TYR A 313 -5.51 -8.16 -1.75
C TYR A 313 -6.87 -7.53 -2.04
N ILE A 314 -7.78 -7.67 -1.08
CA ILE A 314 -9.13 -7.08 -1.14
C ILE A 314 -9.40 -6.43 0.21
N THR A 315 -9.79 -5.16 0.19
CA THR A 315 -10.16 -4.40 1.39
C THR A 315 -11.68 -4.24 1.43
N LEU A 316 -12.29 -4.70 2.51
CA LEU A 316 -13.74 -4.75 2.66
C LEU A 316 -14.16 -4.36 4.08
N PRO A 317 -15.44 -3.98 4.28
CA PRO A 317 -16.04 -4.00 5.61
C PRO A 317 -15.85 -5.39 6.24
N LYS A 318 -15.50 -5.43 7.53
CA LYS A 318 -15.24 -6.71 8.25
C LYS A 318 -16.36 -7.73 8.15
N SER A 319 -17.59 -7.26 8.07
CA SER A 319 -18.78 -8.10 7.92
C SER A 319 -18.88 -8.81 6.56
N ASP A 320 -18.08 -8.41 5.58
CA ASP A 320 -18.12 -8.93 4.22
C ASP A 320 -16.90 -9.79 3.84
N VAL A 321 -15.88 -9.79 4.70
CA VAL A 321 -14.63 -10.55 4.46
C VAL A 321 -14.88 -12.04 4.23
N ASP A 322 -15.71 -12.67 5.07
CA ASP A 322 -16.03 -14.10 4.97
C ASP A 322 -16.97 -14.45 3.82
N LYS A 323 -17.43 -13.44 3.06
CA LYS A 323 -18.34 -13.59 1.92
C LYS A 323 -17.63 -13.48 0.57
N VAL A 324 -16.30 -13.37 0.57
CA VAL A 324 -15.51 -13.31 -0.66
C VAL A 324 -15.53 -14.67 -1.33
N GLU A 325 -16.01 -14.70 -2.57
CA GLU A 325 -16.01 -15.88 -3.44
C GLU A 325 -15.09 -15.62 -4.63
N ALA A 326 -14.45 -16.67 -5.16
CA ALA A 326 -13.60 -16.61 -6.33
C ALA A 326 -14.21 -17.42 -7.46
N GLU A 327 -14.43 -16.78 -8.60
CA GLU A 327 -14.86 -17.42 -9.83
C GLU A 327 -13.70 -17.44 -10.84
N LEU A 328 -13.39 -18.62 -11.38
CA LEU A 328 -12.34 -18.81 -12.38
C LEU A 328 -12.98 -18.87 -13.76
N VAL A 329 -12.63 -17.93 -14.63
CA VAL A 329 -13.12 -17.85 -16.01
C VAL A 329 -11.95 -18.17 -16.93
N TYR A 330 -12.05 -19.24 -17.69
CA TYR A 330 -11.02 -19.67 -18.64
C TYR A 330 -11.33 -19.14 -20.04
N ASP A 331 -10.30 -18.77 -20.82
CA ASP A 331 -10.44 -18.27 -22.21
C ASP A 331 -10.88 -19.36 -23.20
N GLY A 332 -11.03 -20.60 -22.73
CA GLY A 332 -11.45 -21.76 -23.49
C GLY A 332 -10.90 -23.06 -22.92
N ASP A 333 -10.94 -24.13 -23.71
CA ASP A 333 -10.33 -25.39 -23.31
C ASP A 333 -8.81 -25.26 -23.20
N LEU A 334 -8.25 -25.74 -22.06
CA LEU A 334 -6.81 -25.74 -21.86
C LEU A 334 -6.18 -26.90 -22.64
N VAL A 335 -5.46 -26.58 -23.70
CA VAL A 335 -4.83 -27.54 -24.61
C VAL A 335 -3.31 -27.35 -24.60
N ALA A 336 -2.55 -28.44 -24.34
CA ALA A 336 -1.09 -28.41 -24.44
C ALA A 336 -0.59 -28.15 -25.87
N PRO A 337 0.56 -27.45 -26.06
CA PRO A 337 1.48 -27.03 -24.99
C PRO A 337 1.08 -25.67 -24.38
N ILE A 338 1.28 -25.54 -23.06
CA ILE A 338 1.09 -24.29 -22.33
C ILE A 338 2.40 -23.96 -21.61
N LYS A 339 2.82 -22.70 -21.64
CA LYS A 339 4.06 -22.25 -20.97
C LYS A 339 3.74 -21.74 -19.56
N ALA A 340 4.67 -21.93 -18.62
CA ALA A 340 4.60 -21.28 -17.33
C ALA A 340 4.49 -19.75 -17.47
N GLY A 341 3.58 -19.12 -16.71
CA GLY A 341 3.27 -17.69 -16.81
C GLY A 341 2.32 -17.31 -17.95
N GLN A 342 1.91 -18.25 -18.80
CA GLN A 342 0.92 -17.97 -19.84
C GLN A 342 -0.43 -17.63 -19.22
N VAL A 343 -1.04 -16.52 -19.64
CA VAL A 343 -2.40 -16.14 -19.27
C VAL A 343 -3.37 -17.11 -19.94
N ILE A 344 -4.31 -17.65 -19.19
CA ILE A 344 -5.27 -18.67 -19.60
C ILE A 344 -6.72 -18.31 -19.24
N GLY A 345 -6.93 -17.12 -18.71
CA GLY A 345 -8.22 -16.61 -18.28
C GLY A 345 -8.08 -15.54 -17.19
N GLU A 346 -9.12 -15.36 -16.41
CA GLU A 346 -9.16 -14.45 -15.29
C GLU A 346 -9.80 -15.09 -14.05
N VAL A 347 -9.44 -14.58 -12.86
CA VAL A 347 -10.14 -14.84 -11.61
C VAL A 347 -10.90 -13.58 -11.21
N ILE A 348 -12.18 -13.72 -10.90
CA ILE A 348 -13.07 -12.65 -10.45
C ILE A 348 -13.44 -12.94 -9.00
N TYR A 349 -13.15 -12.00 -8.10
CA TYR A 349 -13.56 -12.07 -6.71
C TYR A 349 -14.84 -11.28 -6.53
N THR A 350 -15.83 -11.89 -5.89
CA THR A 350 -17.16 -11.29 -5.66
C THR A 350 -17.53 -11.30 -4.18
N VAL A 351 -18.38 -10.37 -3.79
CA VAL A 351 -19.07 -10.34 -2.49
C VAL A 351 -20.57 -10.22 -2.75
N ALA A 352 -21.33 -11.21 -2.33
CA ALA A 352 -22.77 -11.30 -2.61
C ALA A 352 -23.14 -11.17 -4.11
N GLY A 353 -22.23 -11.64 -5.00
CA GLY A 353 -22.39 -11.57 -6.46
C GLY A 353 -21.84 -10.29 -7.11
N ASP A 354 -21.50 -9.27 -6.34
CA ASP A 354 -20.88 -8.04 -6.87
C ASP A 354 -19.36 -8.19 -7.01
N PRO A 355 -18.74 -7.89 -8.16
CA PRO A 355 -17.31 -8.01 -8.34
C PRO A 355 -16.55 -6.94 -7.54
N VAL A 356 -15.58 -7.37 -6.73
CA VAL A 356 -14.76 -6.50 -5.87
C VAL A 356 -13.30 -6.45 -6.30
N ALA A 357 -12.80 -7.49 -6.97
CA ALA A 357 -11.45 -7.52 -7.56
C ALA A 357 -11.39 -8.51 -8.71
N LYS A 358 -10.38 -8.35 -9.59
CA LYS A 358 -10.06 -9.34 -10.62
C LYS A 358 -8.56 -9.38 -10.89
N SER A 359 -8.09 -10.52 -11.37
CA SER A 359 -6.71 -10.71 -11.79
C SER A 359 -6.64 -11.67 -12.97
N GLU A 360 -5.55 -11.61 -13.73
CA GLU A 360 -5.22 -12.65 -14.69
C GLU A 360 -5.05 -13.98 -13.97
N LEU A 361 -5.47 -15.06 -14.63
CA LEU A 361 -5.21 -16.43 -14.24
C LEU A 361 -4.10 -16.98 -15.13
N THR A 362 -3.02 -17.47 -14.54
CA THR A 362 -1.83 -17.93 -15.26
C THR A 362 -1.51 -19.38 -14.95
N ALA A 363 -0.90 -20.07 -15.93
CA ALA A 363 -0.30 -21.38 -15.72
C ALA A 363 0.91 -21.25 -14.78
N LEU A 364 0.94 -22.03 -13.69
CA LEU A 364 2.04 -22.01 -12.72
C LEU A 364 3.23 -22.85 -13.14
N GLU A 365 3.02 -23.78 -14.09
CA GLU A 365 4.03 -24.67 -14.65
C GLU A 365 3.86 -24.82 -16.15
N SER A 366 4.93 -25.21 -16.85
CA SER A 366 4.83 -25.55 -18.26
C SER A 366 4.22 -26.96 -18.44
N ALA A 367 3.36 -27.11 -19.44
CA ALA A 367 2.75 -28.38 -19.81
C ALA A 367 3.08 -28.71 -21.26
N GLU A 368 3.86 -29.78 -21.43
CA GLU A 368 4.26 -30.28 -22.75
C GLU A 368 3.19 -31.15 -23.38
N GLU A 369 3.24 -31.30 -24.71
CA GLU A 369 2.35 -32.19 -25.44
C GLU A 369 2.52 -33.65 -25.02
N GLY A 370 1.42 -34.34 -24.87
CA GLY A 370 1.39 -35.78 -24.67
C GLY A 370 1.72 -36.61 -25.92
N GLY A 371 1.96 -37.90 -25.70
CA GLY A 371 2.18 -38.85 -26.83
C GLY A 371 1.02 -38.86 -27.81
N ILE A 372 1.31 -39.26 -29.08
CA ILE A 372 0.34 -39.21 -30.19
C ILE A 372 -0.99 -39.92 -29.88
N PHE A 373 -0.96 -41.07 -29.18
CA PHE A 373 -2.17 -41.80 -28.81
C PHE A 373 -3.03 -41.03 -27.80
N LYS A 374 -2.43 -40.41 -26.83
CA LYS A 374 -3.14 -39.57 -25.85
C LYS A 374 -3.78 -38.39 -26.52
N ARG A 375 -3.07 -37.70 -27.41
CA ARG A 375 -3.58 -36.54 -28.14
C ARG A 375 -4.79 -36.90 -29.02
N ILE A 376 -4.75 -38.03 -29.71
CA ILE A 376 -5.89 -38.53 -30.51
C ILE A 376 -7.09 -38.86 -29.60
N LEU A 377 -6.86 -39.57 -28.50
CA LEU A 377 -7.91 -39.91 -27.54
C LEU A 377 -8.55 -38.66 -26.91
N ASP A 378 -7.73 -37.69 -26.51
CA ASP A 378 -8.22 -36.42 -25.93
C ASP A 378 -8.97 -35.57 -26.97
N TRP A 379 -8.52 -35.57 -28.24
CA TRP A 379 -9.24 -34.90 -29.34
C TRP A 379 -10.66 -35.48 -29.52
N PHE A 380 -10.81 -36.81 -29.50
CA PHE A 380 -12.14 -37.43 -29.55
C PHE A 380 -13.01 -37.10 -28.35
N LYS A 381 -12.43 -37.05 -27.12
CA LYS A 381 -13.16 -36.68 -25.93
C LYS A 381 -13.63 -35.22 -25.96
N MET A 382 -12.78 -34.29 -26.43
CA MET A 382 -13.16 -32.90 -26.62
C MET A 382 -14.32 -32.74 -27.63
N LEU A 383 -14.25 -33.49 -28.75
CA LEU A 383 -15.32 -33.46 -29.74
C LEU A 383 -16.66 -33.95 -29.15
N ILE A 384 -16.65 -35.00 -28.30
CA ILE A 384 -17.85 -35.50 -27.66
C ILE A 384 -18.36 -34.47 -26.61
N ALA A 385 -17.47 -33.86 -25.84
CA ALA A 385 -17.82 -32.87 -24.84
C ALA A 385 -18.44 -31.59 -25.46
N SER A 386 -18.05 -31.22 -26.69
CA SER A 386 -18.64 -30.08 -27.39
C SER A 386 -20.05 -30.32 -27.95
N TRP A 387 -20.54 -31.58 -27.94
CA TRP A 387 -21.86 -31.98 -28.45
C TRP A 387 -22.90 -32.19 -27.32
N LEU A 388 -22.44 -32.23 -26.09
CA LEU A 388 -23.27 -32.37 -24.88
C LEU A 388 -23.49 -31.02 -24.18
#